data_42d93c0863df226d1041b2eab54bc052
#
_entry.id   42d93c0863df226d1041b2eab54bc052
#
_cell.length_a   1.000
_cell.length_b   1.000
_cell.length_c   1.000
_cell.angle_alpha   90.00
_cell.angle_beta   90.00
_cell.angle_gamma   90.00
#
_symmetry.space_group_name_H-M   'P 1'
#
loop_
_entity.id
_entity.type
_entity.pdbx_description
1 polymer ?
#
loop_
_entity_poly.entity_id
_entity_poly.type
_entity_poly.pdbx_seq_one_letter_code
_entity_poly.pdbx_strand_id
1 'polypeptide(L)'
;MKKKLTIGIAIYNISDCYLKPCIKSVAANRADEIEIILVDDCSDTACAARCAEYAAADSRMILIKNAANTGIGSVRNRIIEEAKGDWIIFVDGDDMIAPHMAANVMSVCDGYDVILCGSQNCSGTDFAIPDAAPSAPQCVPLSESHVKDLAAAAITRRHKSQSDMDDFSFRPGSVCGNAYRRDFLIQNNITFDTRLKTAEDSLFHAAVFLENPRTAVLKTTAYYYRQNPDSVTHRYDPDSKAVTDCYLAVIRDFITKRFEDAPSVIADFQKYRCVFAVFDNFDRNLFHPKNPKPIGVRKQAFDALLHTAPYDKAIENAKASEYENHEAAFKVFLTKRHMFLLLNFCYKNRLIFKIYGGVRHRIQKL
;
A
#
# COMPACT_ATOMS: atom_id res chain seq x y z
N MET A 1 28.35 -6.83 -16.82
CA MET A 1 28.50 -6.41 -15.40
C MET A 1 27.46 -7.18 -14.57
N LYS A 2 27.81 -7.63 -13.36
CA LYS A 2 26.83 -8.20 -12.43
C LYS A 2 25.85 -7.10 -12.04
N LYS A 3 24.56 -7.41 -12.05
CA LYS A 3 23.51 -6.48 -11.63
C LYS A 3 23.50 -6.34 -10.11
N LYS A 4 23.23 -5.13 -9.64
CA LYS A 4 23.14 -4.79 -8.22
C LYS A 4 21.70 -4.55 -7.81
N LEU A 5 21.36 -4.95 -6.58
CA LEU A 5 20.06 -4.73 -6.00
C LEU A 5 20.17 -3.86 -4.75
N THR A 6 19.36 -2.80 -4.69
CA THR A 6 19.16 -2.01 -3.47
C THR A 6 17.87 -2.46 -2.79
N ILE A 7 17.92 -2.81 -1.51
CA ILE A 7 16.76 -2.97 -0.66
C ILE A 7 16.69 -1.74 0.25
N GLY A 8 15.69 -0.89 0.05
CA GLY A 8 15.49 0.34 0.80
C GLY A 8 14.44 0.17 1.89
N ILE A 9 14.80 0.43 3.15
CA ILE A 9 13.93 0.29 4.32
C ILE A 9 13.57 1.68 4.84
N ALA A 10 12.27 1.98 4.87
CA ALA A 10 11.74 3.21 5.45
C ALA A 10 11.45 3.04 6.94
N ILE A 11 12.00 3.91 7.78
CA ILE A 11 11.92 3.78 9.24
C ILE A 11 11.51 5.11 9.86
N TYR A 12 10.46 5.06 10.69
CA TYR A 12 10.06 6.18 11.57
C TYR A 12 9.37 5.66 12.82
N ASN A 13 10.02 5.79 13.98
CA ASN A 13 9.48 5.38 15.29
C ASN A 13 8.94 3.93 15.31
N ILE A 14 9.64 3.01 14.65
CA ILE A 14 9.26 1.58 14.63
C ILE A 14 9.74 0.91 15.91
N SER A 15 8.82 0.23 16.61
CA SER A 15 9.17 -0.58 17.78
C SER A 15 10.11 -1.73 17.39
N ASP A 16 11.09 -2.04 18.25
CA ASP A 16 12.08 -3.10 17.97
C ASP A 16 11.46 -4.49 17.78
N CYS A 17 10.29 -4.75 18.37
CA CYS A 17 9.55 -6.00 18.13
C CYS A 17 9.11 -6.18 16.67
N TYR A 18 9.03 -5.08 15.89
CA TYR A 18 8.74 -5.09 14.46
C TYR A 18 10.01 -4.87 13.63
N LEU A 19 10.85 -3.89 14.00
CA LEU A 19 12.04 -3.53 13.25
C LEU A 19 13.05 -4.69 13.19
N LYS A 20 13.30 -5.37 14.31
CA LYS A 20 14.23 -6.49 14.37
C LYS A 20 13.87 -7.65 13.44
N PRO A 21 12.62 -8.15 13.38
CA PRO A 21 12.21 -9.14 12.38
C PRO A 21 12.35 -8.63 10.93
N CYS A 22 12.03 -7.36 10.67
CA CYS A 22 12.23 -6.74 9.36
C CYS A 22 13.69 -6.83 8.93
N ILE A 23 14.61 -6.27 9.74
CA ILE A 23 16.05 -6.28 9.47
C ILE A 23 16.59 -7.70 9.30
N LYS A 24 16.18 -8.65 10.15
CA LYS A 24 16.59 -10.06 10.01
C LYS A 24 16.13 -10.66 8.69
N SER A 25 14.90 -10.38 8.25
CA SER A 25 14.37 -10.91 7.00
C SER A 25 15.11 -10.34 5.77
N VAL A 26 15.46 -9.06 5.81
CA VAL A 26 16.26 -8.41 4.76
C VAL A 26 17.68 -8.93 4.76
N ALA A 27 18.34 -9.04 5.93
CA ALA A 27 19.71 -9.54 6.07
C ALA A 27 19.86 -11.02 5.67
N ALA A 28 18.76 -11.81 5.76
CA ALA A 28 18.74 -13.20 5.30
C ALA A 28 18.80 -13.33 3.78
N ASN A 29 18.48 -12.28 3.03
CA ASN A 29 18.61 -12.26 1.58
C ASN A 29 20.10 -12.21 1.20
N ARG A 30 20.55 -13.27 0.54
CA ARG A 30 21.92 -13.46 0.09
C ARG A 30 21.92 -13.58 -1.43
N ALA A 31 22.21 -12.48 -2.09
CA ALA A 31 22.62 -12.46 -3.49
C ALA A 31 23.96 -11.72 -3.56
N ASP A 32 24.77 -12.02 -4.56
CA ASP A 32 26.17 -11.63 -4.62
C ASP A 32 26.41 -10.10 -4.60
N GLU A 33 25.39 -9.27 -4.88
CA GLU A 33 25.54 -7.81 -4.90
C GLU A 33 24.28 -7.10 -4.41
N ILE A 34 24.02 -7.20 -3.09
CA ILE A 34 22.94 -6.46 -2.43
C ILE A 34 23.55 -5.33 -1.59
N GLU A 35 23.01 -4.12 -1.75
CA GLU A 35 23.11 -3.08 -0.73
C GLU A 35 21.77 -2.91 -0.01
N ILE A 36 21.83 -2.52 1.26
CA ILE A 36 20.65 -2.29 2.08
C ILE A 36 20.74 -0.85 2.60
N ILE A 37 19.75 -0.04 2.26
CA ILE A 37 19.68 1.36 2.71
C ILE A 37 18.58 1.47 3.75
N LEU A 38 18.97 1.86 4.98
CA LEU A 38 18.06 2.20 6.05
C LEU A 38 17.90 3.72 6.07
N VAL A 39 16.69 4.24 5.83
CA VAL A 39 16.43 5.68 5.95
C VAL A 39 15.60 5.89 7.21
N ASP A 40 16.23 6.47 8.22
CA ASP A 40 15.61 6.90 9.48
C ASP A 40 15.07 8.33 9.34
N ASP A 41 13.76 8.48 9.30
CA ASP A 41 13.07 9.75 9.10
C ASP A 41 12.93 10.57 10.39
N CYS A 42 14.04 10.77 11.08
CA CYS A 42 14.10 11.48 12.37
C CYS A 42 13.29 10.78 13.47
N SER A 43 13.57 9.50 13.69
CA SER A 43 12.97 8.74 14.78
C SER A 43 13.45 9.20 16.16
N ASP A 44 12.74 8.77 17.20
CA ASP A 44 13.17 8.94 18.58
C ASP A 44 14.53 8.26 18.85
N THR A 45 15.13 8.62 19.98
CA THR A 45 16.47 8.16 20.35
C THR A 45 16.59 6.64 20.41
N ALA A 46 15.54 5.93 20.84
CA ALA A 46 15.57 4.48 20.98
C ALA A 46 15.56 3.79 19.62
N CYS A 47 14.68 4.20 18.71
CA CYS A 47 14.61 3.66 17.34
C CYS A 47 15.88 4.02 16.57
N ALA A 48 16.36 5.28 16.64
CA ALA A 48 17.57 5.72 15.96
C ALA A 48 18.85 4.97 16.43
N ALA A 49 18.94 4.65 17.73
CA ALA A 49 20.02 3.82 18.26
C ALA A 49 20.00 2.40 17.70
N ARG A 50 18.80 1.77 17.62
CA ARG A 50 18.64 0.45 17.02
C ARG A 50 19.03 0.42 15.55
N CYS A 51 18.63 1.43 14.77
CA CYS A 51 19.04 1.55 13.37
C CYS A 51 20.58 1.58 13.24
N ALA A 52 21.27 2.32 14.13
CA ALA A 52 22.73 2.38 14.12
C ALA A 52 23.37 1.04 14.49
N GLU A 53 22.84 0.32 15.49
CA GLU A 53 23.30 -1.02 15.89
C GLU A 53 23.17 -2.02 14.72
N TYR A 54 22.01 -2.04 14.02
CA TYR A 54 21.79 -2.93 12.89
C TYR A 54 22.70 -2.61 11.71
N ALA A 55 22.87 -1.32 11.39
CA ALA A 55 23.76 -0.91 10.31
C ALA A 55 25.24 -1.28 10.61
N ALA A 56 25.67 -1.21 11.87
CA ALA A 56 27.02 -1.62 12.26
C ALA A 56 27.21 -3.15 12.21
N ALA A 57 26.15 -3.94 12.32
CA ALA A 57 26.21 -5.40 12.35
C ALA A 57 26.30 -6.07 10.96
N ASP A 58 25.95 -5.37 9.88
CA ASP A 58 26.01 -5.90 8.51
C ASP A 58 26.62 -4.86 7.57
N SER A 59 27.79 -5.16 7.02
CA SER A 59 28.55 -4.25 6.14
C SER A 59 27.84 -3.85 4.83
N ARG A 60 26.75 -4.52 4.47
CA ARG A 60 25.90 -4.17 3.34
C ARG A 60 24.91 -3.05 3.67
N MET A 61 24.72 -2.74 4.97
CA MET A 61 23.74 -1.77 5.46
C MET A 61 24.34 -0.37 5.53
N ILE A 62 23.65 0.58 4.93
CA ILE A 62 23.96 2.02 4.96
C ILE A 62 22.83 2.71 5.69
N LEU A 63 23.13 3.38 6.81
CA LEU A 63 22.16 4.17 7.55
C LEU A 63 22.19 5.64 7.08
N ILE A 64 21.06 6.14 6.66
CA ILE A 64 20.83 7.54 6.31
C ILE A 64 19.85 8.11 7.33
N LYS A 65 20.19 9.24 7.95
CA LYS A 65 19.34 9.92 8.91
C LYS A 65 18.83 11.25 8.35
N ASN A 66 17.53 11.46 8.37
CA ASN A 66 16.94 12.76 8.06
C ASN A 66 17.02 13.67 9.29
N ALA A 67 17.22 14.97 9.07
CA ALA A 67 17.28 15.97 10.14
C ALA A 67 15.90 16.28 10.75
N ALA A 68 14.82 15.99 10.01
CA ALA A 68 13.44 16.15 10.44
C ALA A 68 12.58 15.07 9.80
N ASN A 69 11.38 14.81 10.36
CA ASN A 69 10.42 13.91 9.73
C ASN A 69 9.90 14.55 8.44
N THR A 70 10.15 13.90 7.32
CA THR A 70 9.80 14.38 5.97
C THR A 70 8.67 13.59 5.33
N GLY A 71 8.28 12.47 5.93
CA GLY A 71 7.22 11.58 5.48
C GLY A 71 7.68 10.50 4.51
N ILE A 72 6.89 9.45 4.41
CA ILE A 72 7.23 8.22 3.70
C ILE A 72 7.59 8.44 2.22
N GLY A 73 6.89 9.36 1.52
CA GLY A 73 7.20 9.68 0.13
C GLY A 73 8.61 10.25 -0.04
N SER A 74 9.01 11.17 0.84
CA SER A 74 10.38 11.74 0.85
C SER A 74 11.44 10.67 1.17
N VAL A 75 11.15 9.79 2.13
CA VAL A 75 12.04 8.68 2.48
C VAL A 75 12.28 7.77 1.28
N ARG A 76 11.23 7.39 0.56
CA ARG A 76 11.37 6.53 -0.64
C ARG A 76 12.05 7.26 -1.80
N ASN A 77 11.84 8.57 -1.98
CA ASN A 77 12.60 9.36 -2.95
C ASN A 77 14.09 9.36 -2.58
N ARG A 78 14.43 9.52 -1.29
CA ARG A 78 15.81 9.43 -0.82
C ARG A 78 16.43 8.07 -1.10
N ILE A 79 15.67 6.97 -0.97
CA ILE A 79 16.15 5.64 -1.36
C ILE A 79 16.46 5.59 -2.84
N ILE A 80 15.62 6.13 -3.74
CA ILE A 80 15.85 6.17 -5.19
C ILE A 80 17.14 6.97 -5.51
N GLU A 81 17.33 8.11 -4.86
CA GLU A 81 18.49 8.98 -5.06
C GLU A 81 19.81 8.32 -4.65
N GLU A 82 19.83 7.68 -3.45
CA GLU A 82 21.04 7.12 -2.85
C GLU A 82 21.36 5.70 -3.34
N ALA A 83 20.40 5.01 -3.95
CA ALA A 83 20.56 3.65 -4.45
C ALA A 83 21.65 3.56 -5.52
N LYS A 84 22.55 2.58 -5.39
CA LYS A 84 23.59 2.22 -6.36
C LYS A 84 23.25 0.96 -7.13
N GLY A 85 22.18 0.28 -6.74
CA GLY A 85 21.66 -0.90 -7.43
C GLY A 85 20.97 -0.54 -8.73
N ASP A 86 21.04 -1.43 -9.71
CA ASP A 86 20.27 -1.34 -10.97
C ASP A 86 18.76 -1.53 -10.70
N TRP A 87 18.45 -2.21 -9.60
CA TRP A 87 17.10 -2.51 -9.14
C TRP A 87 16.87 -2.03 -7.71
N ILE A 88 15.64 -1.63 -7.40
CA ILE A 88 15.24 -1.16 -6.08
C ILE A 88 14.03 -1.97 -5.60
N ILE A 89 14.05 -2.41 -4.35
CA ILE A 89 12.92 -2.97 -3.62
C ILE A 89 12.67 -2.09 -2.39
N PHE A 90 11.43 -1.63 -2.22
CA PHE A 90 11.02 -0.89 -1.02
C PHE A 90 10.46 -1.82 0.04
N VAL A 91 10.82 -1.57 1.29
CA VAL A 91 10.36 -2.31 2.47
C VAL A 91 9.97 -1.31 3.56
N ASP A 92 8.82 -1.51 4.18
CA ASP A 92 8.44 -0.75 5.37
C ASP A 92 9.03 -1.42 6.62
N GLY A 93 9.52 -0.62 7.57
CA GLY A 93 10.31 -1.11 8.71
C GLY A 93 9.56 -2.00 9.71
N ASP A 94 8.24 -2.13 9.58
CA ASP A 94 7.40 -3.04 10.36
C ASP A 94 6.99 -4.32 9.62
N ASP A 95 7.39 -4.45 8.33
CA ASP A 95 7.08 -5.60 7.48
C ASP A 95 8.29 -6.55 7.31
N MET A 96 8.12 -7.61 6.54
CA MET A 96 9.19 -8.59 6.27
C MET A 96 9.19 -9.02 4.81
N ILE A 97 10.35 -9.50 4.32
CA ILE A 97 10.49 -10.09 2.99
C ILE A 97 10.92 -11.55 3.06
N ALA A 98 10.59 -12.31 2.02
CA ALA A 98 11.02 -13.71 1.93
C ALA A 98 12.56 -13.82 1.81
N PRO A 99 13.20 -14.85 2.39
CA PRO A 99 14.67 -14.98 2.38
C PRO A 99 15.29 -15.10 0.97
N HIS A 100 14.52 -15.54 -0.01
CA HIS A 100 14.96 -15.74 -1.40
C HIS A 100 14.45 -14.66 -2.36
N MET A 101 13.81 -13.61 -1.85
CA MET A 101 13.20 -12.58 -2.70
C MET A 101 14.21 -11.93 -3.65
N ALA A 102 15.35 -11.52 -3.11
CA ALA A 102 16.42 -10.88 -3.89
C ALA A 102 16.93 -11.81 -5.01
N ALA A 103 17.26 -13.05 -4.68
CA ALA A 103 17.75 -14.03 -5.66
C ALA A 103 16.68 -14.31 -6.74
N ASN A 104 15.42 -14.47 -6.35
CA ASN A 104 14.33 -14.71 -7.27
C ASN A 104 14.12 -13.54 -8.25
N VAL A 105 14.12 -12.30 -7.75
CA VAL A 105 14.02 -11.11 -8.60
C VAL A 105 15.20 -11.02 -9.56
N MET A 106 16.42 -11.18 -9.05
CA MET A 106 17.63 -11.06 -9.88
C MET A 106 17.75 -12.16 -10.94
N SER A 107 17.16 -13.34 -10.72
CA SER A 107 17.16 -14.43 -11.71
C SER A 107 16.24 -14.18 -12.92
N VAL A 108 15.26 -13.27 -12.80
CA VAL A 108 14.24 -13.05 -13.85
C VAL A 108 14.18 -11.62 -14.36
N CYS A 109 14.92 -10.68 -13.77
CA CYS A 109 14.78 -9.25 -14.03
C CYS A 109 15.26 -8.81 -15.43
N ASP A 110 15.96 -9.67 -16.18
CA ASP A 110 16.44 -9.36 -17.53
C ASP A 110 15.29 -9.06 -18.48
N GLY A 111 15.42 -7.94 -19.17
CA GLY A 111 14.42 -7.52 -20.15
C GLY A 111 13.20 -6.81 -19.59
N TYR A 112 13.08 -6.67 -18.25
CA TYR A 112 11.98 -5.98 -17.58
C TYR A 112 12.39 -4.64 -16.99
N ASP A 113 11.39 -3.84 -16.63
CA ASP A 113 11.51 -2.57 -15.92
C ASP A 113 10.86 -2.64 -14.54
N VAL A 114 9.84 -3.51 -14.39
CA VAL A 114 9.13 -3.76 -13.14
C VAL A 114 8.88 -5.26 -12.95
N ILE A 115 9.19 -5.77 -11.76
CA ILE A 115 8.80 -7.12 -11.34
C ILE A 115 7.82 -7.00 -10.18
N LEU A 116 6.59 -7.45 -10.41
CA LEU A 116 5.55 -7.50 -9.39
C LEU A 116 5.64 -8.83 -8.63
N CYS A 117 5.58 -8.76 -7.32
CA CYS A 117 5.67 -9.92 -6.44
C CYS A 117 4.44 -10.07 -5.56
N GLY A 118 4.16 -11.28 -5.10
CA GLY A 118 3.06 -11.57 -4.19
C GLY A 118 3.30 -11.05 -2.79
N SER A 119 2.20 -10.67 -2.14
CA SER A 119 2.22 -10.26 -0.73
C SER A 119 1.19 -11.06 0.08
N GLN A 120 1.53 -11.35 1.33
CA GLN A 120 0.66 -12.03 2.29
C GLN A 120 0.53 -11.21 3.57
N ASN A 121 -0.68 -11.17 4.14
CA ASN A 121 -0.86 -10.60 5.47
C ASN A 121 -0.29 -11.53 6.53
N CYS A 122 0.43 -10.98 7.49
CA CYS A 122 0.84 -11.67 8.71
C CYS A 122 0.43 -10.87 9.95
N SER A 123 0.34 -11.53 11.09
CA SER A 123 -0.06 -10.92 12.35
C SER A 123 0.82 -11.43 13.49
N GLY A 124 0.93 -10.62 14.53
CA GLY A 124 1.78 -10.91 15.69
C GLY A 124 3.26 -10.59 15.46
N THR A 125 4.01 -10.56 16.55
CA THR A 125 5.45 -10.31 16.56
C THR A 125 6.26 -11.57 16.26
N ASP A 126 5.69 -12.74 16.49
CA ASP A 126 6.35 -14.05 16.43
C ASP A 126 6.08 -14.80 15.11
N PHE A 127 5.59 -14.09 14.10
CA PHE A 127 5.36 -14.69 12.79
C PHE A 127 6.69 -15.16 12.20
N ALA A 128 6.78 -16.46 11.93
CA ALA A 128 7.91 -17.04 11.22
C ALA A 128 7.61 -17.11 9.72
N ILE A 129 8.52 -16.57 8.91
CA ILE A 129 8.43 -16.69 7.46
C ILE A 129 8.61 -18.16 7.10
N PRO A 130 7.73 -18.76 6.27
CA PRO A 130 7.89 -20.14 5.83
C PRO A 130 9.24 -20.33 5.11
N ASP A 131 9.98 -21.37 5.47
CA ASP A 131 11.33 -21.66 4.97
C ASP A 131 11.33 -22.28 3.54
N ALA A 132 10.15 -22.49 2.99
CA ALA A 132 10.00 -23.11 1.68
C ALA A 132 10.46 -22.15 0.58
N ALA A 133 11.68 -22.37 0.07
CA ALA A 133 12.04 -21.89 -1.24
C ALA A 133 11.11 -22.60 -2.25
N PRO A 134 10.26 -21.89 -3.01
CA PRO A 134 9.58 -22.53 -4.11
C PRO A 134 10.62 -23.02 -5.12
N SER A 135 10.40 -24.19 -5.71
CA SER A 135 11.01 -24.53 -7.00
C SER A 135 10.93 -23.28 -7.89
N ALA A 136 11.97 -23.00 -8.67
CA ALA A 136 12.17 -21.79 -9.47
C ALA A 136 10.86 -21.03 -9.78
N PRO A 137 10.70 -19.80 -9.27
CA PRO A 137 9.41 -19.11 -9.31
C PRO A 137 9.01 -18.84 -10.75
N GLN A 138 7.75 -19.07 -11.07
CA GLN A 138 7.21 -18.77 -12.39
C GLN A 138 7.18 -17.26 -12.61
N CYS A 139 7.83 -16.78 -13.68
CA CYS A 139 7.79 -15.40 -14.13
C CYS A 139 6.86 -15.28 -15.36
N VAL A 140 5.83 -14.43 -15.24
CA VAL A 140 4.81 -14.26 -16.30
C VAL A 140 4.83 -12.81 -16.78
N PRO A 141 5.17 -12.55 -18.06
CA PRO A 141 5.12 -11.20 -18.62
C PRO A 141 3.68 -10.70 -18.70
N LEU A 142 3.48 -9.40 -18.44
CA LEU A 142 2.20 -8.74 -18.63
C LEU A 142 2.12 -8.09 -20.01
N SER A 143 0.93 -8.12 -20.62
CA SER A 143 0.65 -7.37 -21.83
C SER A 143 0.52 -5.87 -21.54
N GLU A 144 0.72 -5.03 -22.56
CA GLU A 144 0.55 -3.57 -22.43
C GLU A 144 -0.85 -3.17 -21.94
N SER A 145 -1.89 -3.92 -22.36
CA SER A 145 -3.27 -3.65 -21.87
C SER A 145 -3.39 -3.91 -20.37
N HIS A 146 -2.78 -4.97 -19.85
CA HIS A 146 -2.76 -5.24 -18.41
C HIS A 146 -2.00 -4.16 -17.63
N VAL A 147 -0.87 -3.67 -18.17
CA VAL A 147 -0.08 -2.60 -17.54
C VAL A 147 -0.89 -1.30 -17.45
N LYS A 148 -1.63 -0.94 -18.52
CA LYS A 148 -2.54 0.23 -18.51
C LYS A 148 -3.68 0.06 -17.50
N ASP A 149 -4.27 -1.14 -17.40
CA ASP A 149 -5.30 -1.43 -16.40
C ASP A 149 -4.74 -1.29 -14.97
N LEU A 150 -3.49 -1.67 -14.72
CA LEU A 150 -2.83 -1.50 -13.42
C LEU A 150 -2.68 -0.02 -13.06
N ALA A 151 -2.37 0.88 -14.01
CA ALA A 151 -2.28 2.31 -13.76
C ALA A 151 -3.62 2.87 -13.24
N ALA A 152 -4.72 2.54 -13.91
CA ALA A 152 -6.05 2.95 -13.50
C ALA A 152 -6.47 2.30 -12.16
N ALA A 153 -6.21 1.00 -11.97
CA ALA A 153 -6.54 0.28 -10.75
C ALA A 153 -5.82 0.85 -9.51
N ALA A 154 -4.55 1.23 -9.65
CA ALA A 154 -3.75 1.80 -8.57
C ALA A 154 -4.40 3.06 -7.97
N ILE A 155 -4.88 3.97 -8.81
CA ILE A 155 -5.45 5.25 -8.36
C ILE A 155 -6.94 5.19 -8.05
N THR A 156 -7.71 4.32 -8.73
CA THR A 156 -9.16 4.22 -8.53
C THR A 156 -9.54 3.28 -7.39
N ARG A 157 -8.65 2.38 -6.97
CA ARG A 157 -8.96 1.23 -6.09
C ARG A 157 -10.02 0.29 -6.68
N ARG A 158 -10.18 0.30 -8.00
CA ARG A 158 -11.05 -0.65 -8.67
C ARG A 158 -10.34 -1.99 -8.75
N HIS A 159 -10.84 -2.99 -8.04
CA HIS A 159 -10.45 -4.38 -8.26
C HIS A 159 -11.30 -4.92 -9.41
N LYS A 160 -10.69 -5.16 -10.56
CA LYS A 160 -11.25 -6.10 -11.52
C LYS A 160 -10.64 -7.46 -11.22
N SER A 161 -11.47 -8.48 -11.06
CA SER A 161 -11.07 -9.87 -11.22
C SER A 161 -10.39 -9.99 -12.60
N GLN A 162 -9.08 -10.22 -12.61
CA GLN A 162 -8.33 -10.45 -13.85
C GLN A 162 -8.01 -11.94 -13.86
N SER A 163 -8.63 -12.70 -14.77
CA SER A 163 -8.54 -14.15 -14.86
C SER A 163 -7.12 -14.71 -14.87
N ASP A 164 -6.13 -13.92 -15.33
CA ASP A 164 -4.72 -14.33 -15.40
C ASP A 164 -3.91 -14.00 -14.12
N MET A 165 -4.51 -13.28 -13.16
CA MET A 165 -3.90 -12.88 -11.89
C MET A 165 -4.64 -13.42 -10.67
N ASP A 166 -5.73 -14.19 -10.86
CA ASP A 166 -6.63 -14.65 -9.78
C ASP A 166 -5.95 -15.55 -8.74
N ASP A 167 -4.86 -16.22 -9.11
CA ASP A 167 -4.06 -17.06 -8.22
C ASP A 167 -2.95 -16.30 -7.47
N PHE A 168 -2.86 -14.97 -7.65
CA PHE A 168 -1.73 -14.20 -7.17
C PHE A 168 -2.15 -12.97 -6.37
N SER A 169 -1.79 -12.93 -5.07
CA SER A 169 -2.12 -11.82 -4.17
C SER A 169 -1.25 -10.58 -4.43
N PHE A 170 -1.42 -9.95 -5.59
CA PHE A 170 -0.84 -8.65 -5.90
C PHE A 170 -1.75 -7.52 -5.40
N ARG A 171 -1.13 -6.44 -4.90
CA ARG A 171 -1.84 -5.23 -4.47
C ARG A 171 -1.50 -4.06 -5.39
N PRO A 172 -2.37 -3.68 -6.33
CA PRO A 172 -2.08 -2.62 -7.30
C PRO A 172 -1.65 -1.27 -6.70
N GLY A 173 -2.03 -0.99 -5.46
CA GLY A 173 -1.69 0.27 -4.77
C GLY A 173 -0.58 0.15 -3.75
N SER A 174 0.24 -0.92 -3.73
CA SER A 174 1.36 -1.08 -2.79
C SER A 174 2.67 -1.22 -3.52
N VAL A 175 3.65 -0.38 -3.23
CA VAL A 175 5.00 -0.42 -3.84
C VAL A 175 5.92 -1.41 -3.16
N CYS A 176 5.66 -1.72 -1.88
CA CYS A 176 6.51 -2.61 -1.10
C CYS A 176 6.49 -4.03 -1.62
N GLY A 177 7.68 -4.65 -1.63
CA GLY A 177 7.86 -6.02 -2.11
C GLY A 177 7.90 -6.18 -3.63
N ASN A 178 7.74 -5.11 -4.42
CA ASN A 178 7.96 -5.11 -5.86
C ASN A 178 9.37 -4.59 -6.18
N ALA A 179 9.90 -4.97 -7.33
CA ALA A 179 11.20 -4.51 -7.78
C ALA A 179 11.07 -3.58 -9.00
N TYR A 180 11.82 -2.49 -8.98
CA TYR A 180 11.80 -1.45 -10.00
C TYR A 180 13.20 -1.24 -10.53
N ARG A 181 13.36 -1.18 -11.85
CA ARG A 181 14.63 -0.80 -12.47
C ARG A 181 14.89 0.69 -12.21
N ARG A 182 15.99 0.99 -11.53
CA ARG A 182 16.31 2.35 -11.08
C ARG A 182 16.39 3.35 -12.24
N ASP A 183 17.07 2.99 -13.30
CA ASP A 183 17.21 3.86 -14.49
C ASP A 183 15.85 4.17 -15.14
N PHE A 184 14.91 3.22 -15.13
CA PHE A 184 13.55 3.47 -15.62
C PHE A 184 12.86 4.56 -14.81
N LEU A 185 12.96 4.53 -13.49
CA LEU A 185 12.40 5.57 -12.62
C LEU A 185 13.01 6.92 -12.88
N ILE A 186 14.35 6.99 -13.00
CA ILE A 186 15.09 8.24 -13.20
C ILE A 186 14.81 8.83 -14.59
N GLN A 187 14.88 8.04 -15.65
CA GLN A 187 14.67 8.50 -17.03
C GLN A 187 13.26 9.06 -17.26
N ASN A 188 12.26 8.53 -16.53
CA ASN A 188 10.88 8.98 -16.63
C ASN A 188 10.49 9.98 -15.52
N ASN A 189 11.46 10.47 -14.72
CA ASN A 189 11.24 11.39 -13.61
C ASN A 189 10.14 10.93 -12.62
N ILE A 190 10.08 9.61 -12.35
CA ILE A 190 9.08 9.02 -11.47
C ILE A 190 9.54 9.15 -10.02
N THR A 191 8.79 9.89 -9.23
CA THR A 191 9.03 10.11 -7.80
C THR A 191 7.75 9.99 -7.01
N PHE A 192 7.86 9.79 -5.70
CA PHE A 192 6.72 9.86 -4.78
C PHE A 192 6.33 11.32 -4.55
N ASP A 193 5.03 11.60 -4.55
CA ASP A 193 4.51 12.92 -4.23
C ASP A 193 4.56 13.17 -2.72
N THR A 194 5.46 14.06 -2.31
CA THR A 194 5.73 14.34 -0.89
C THR A 194 4.64 15.14 -0.17
N ARG A 195 3.64 15.64 -0.90
CA ARG A 195 2.44 16.27 -0.31
C ARG A 195 1.52 15.23 0.34
N LEU A 196 1.64 13.96 -0.07
CA LEU A 196 0.75 12.88 0.34
C LEU A 196 1.26 12.19 1.60
N LYS A 197 0.45 12.19 2.65
CA LYS A 197 0.69 11.40 3.88
C LYS A 197 0.20 9.96 3.75
N THR A 198 -0.68 9.70 2.79
CA THR A 198 -1.21 8.38 2.43
C THR A 198 -1.58 8.39 0.95
N ALA A 199 -1.65 7.24 0.32
CA ALA A 199 -1.95 7.05 -1.11
C ALA A 199 -0.81 7.48 -2.07
N GLU A 200 0.35 7.83 -1.55
CA GLU A 200 1.57 8.10 -2.32
C GLU A 200 1.97 6.89 -3.17
N ASP A 201 1.81 5.69 -2.63
CA ASP A 201 2.05 4.41 -3.34
C ASP A 201 1.16 4.26 -4.58
N SER A 202 -0.12 4.59 -4.40
CA SER A 202 -1.10 4.51 -5.50
C SER A 202 -0.76 5.46 -6.64
N LEU A 203 -0.33 6.68 -6.30
CA LEU A 203 0.05 7.68 -7.27
C LEU A 203 1.36 7.31 -7.97
N PHE A 204 2.34 6.83 -7.21
CA PHE A 204 3.61 6.34 -7.75
C PHE A 204 3.40 5.19 -8.73
N HIS A 205 2.60 4.18 -8.36
CA HIS A 205 2.28 3.07 -9.25
C HIS A 205 1.57 3.52 -10.53
N ALA A 206 0.61 4.45 -10.42
CA ALA A 206 -0.03 4.99 -11.61
C ALA A 206 0.98 5.70 -12.52
N ALA A 207 1.91 6.48 -11.96
CA ALA A 207 2.97 7.13 -12.71
C ALA A 207 3.90 6.10 -13.39
N VAL A 208 4.29 5.04 -12.66
CA VAL A 208 5.12 3.94 -13.21
C VAL A 208 4.42 3.29 -14.40
N PHE A 209 3.18 2.85 -14.23
CA PHE A 209 2.48 2.05 -15.25
C PHE A 209 2.02 2.88 -16.46
N LEU A 210 1.84 4.20 -16.31
CA LEU A 210 1.55 5.09 -17.45
C LEU A 210 2.73 5.23 -18.43
N GLU A 211 3.96 5.00 -17.97
CA GLU A 211 5.14 4.97 -18.84
C GLU A 211 5.30 3.59 -19.54
N ASN A 212 4.28 2.72 -19.46
CA ASN A 212 4.23 1.43 -20.13
C ASN A 212 5.48 0.55 -19.91
N PRO A 213 5.92 0.31 -18.66
CA PRO A 213 7.10 -0.49 -18.37
C PRO A 213 6.92 -1.93 -18.84
N ARG A 214 8.01 -2.55 -19.30
CA ARG A 214 8.05 -4.00 -19.48
C ARG A 214 7.91 -4.66 -18.12
N THR A 215 6.74 -5.21 -17.85
CA THR A 215 6.37 -5.71 -16.53
C THR A 215 6.18 -7.21 -16.55
N ALA A 216 6.64 -7.88 -15.49
CA ALA A 216 6.32 -9.28 -15.24
C ALA A 216 5.84 -9.50 -13.80
N VAL A 217 5.09 -10.58 -13.63
CA VAL A 217 4.66 -11.07 -12.32
C VAL A 217 5.51 -12.27 -11.94
N LEU A 218 6.16 -12.20 -10.79
CA LEU A 218 6.87 -13.31 -10.18
C LEU A 218 5.91 -14.02 -9.22
N LYS A 219 5.41 -15.20 -9.61
CA LYS A 219 4.41 -15.96 -8.85
C LYS A 219 5.02 -16.59 -7.58
N THR A 220 5.35 -15.75 -6.62
CA THR A 220 5.83 -16.15 -5.29
C THR A 220 5.42 -15.13 -4.24
N THR A 221 5.15 -15.57 -3.02
CA THR A 221 5.00 -14.66 -1.89
C THR A 221 6.38 -14.14 -1.52
N ALA A 222 6.61 -12.86 -1.78
CA ALA A 222 7.88 -12.20 -1.52
C ALA A 222 7.81 -11.21 -0.36
N TYR A 223 6.62 -10.72 -0.03
CA TYR A 223 6.40 -9.69 0.98
C TYR A 223 5.35 -10.11 2.02
N TYR A 224 5.66 -9.90 3.29
CA TYR A 224 4.78 -10.21 4.42
C TYR A 224 4.37 -8.91 5.10
N TYR A 225 3.16 -8.44 4.73
CA TYR A 225 2.55 -7.25 5.30
C TYR A 225 2.05 -7.52 6.71
N ARG A 226 2.65 -6.87 7.69
CA ARG A 226 2.29 -7.05 9.09
C ARG A 226 1.11 -6.17 9.48
N GLN A 227 0.11 -6.79 10.09
CA GLN A 227 -1.04 -6.06 10.64
C GLN A 227 -0.64 -5.41 11.97
N ASN A 228 -0.06 -4.21 11.89
CA ASN A 228 0.35 -3.41 13.04
C ASN A 228 -0.78 -2.43 13.40
N PRO A 229 -1.36 -2.53 14.63
CA PRO A 229 -2.44 -1.62 15.09
C PRO A 229 -2.02 -0.15 15.15
N ASP A 230 -0.73 0.12 15.31
CA ASP A 230 -0.17 1.46 15.43
C ASP A 230 0.29 2.04 14.08
N SER A 231 0.12 1.29 12.98
CA SER A 231 0.45 1.78 11.64
C SER A 231 -0.36 3.03 11.26
N VAL A 232 0.19 3.86 10.38
CA VAL A 232 -0.45 5.09 9.90
C VAL A 232 -1.86 4.83 9.35
N THR A 233 -2.09 3.66 8.75
CA THR A 233 -3.38 3.28 8.16
C THR A 233 -4.43 2.86 9.19
N HIS A 234 -4.03 2.48 10.39
CA HIS A 234 -4.92 1.93 11.43
C HIS A 234 -5.07 2.82 12.65
N ARG A 235 -4.11 3.70 12.93
CA ARG A 235 -4.17 4.57 14.11
C ARG A 235 -5.28 5.62 14.02
N TYR A 236 -5.76 6.05 15.19
CA TYR A 236 -6.66 7.21 15.29
C TYR A 236 -6.02 8.46 14.71
N ASP A 237 -6.75 9.16 13.85
CA ASP A 237 -6.32 10.40 13.23
C ASP A 237 -7.49 11.39 13.20
N PRO A 238 -7.47 12.43 14.05
CA PRO A 238 -8.50 13.45 14.08
C PRO A 238 -8.58 14.25 12.78
N ASP A 239 -7.48 14.32 12.02
CA ASP A 239 -7.33 15.08 10.78
C ASP A 239 -7.53 14.21 9.52
N SER A 240 -8.04 12.98 9.68
CA SER A 240 -8.22 12.03 8.58
C SER A 240 -8.97 12.63 7.38
N LYS A 241 -9.94 13.55 7.62
CA LYS A 241 -10.66 14.22 6.52
C LYS A 241 -9.72 15.12 5.71
N ALA A 242 -8.89 15.91 6.36
CA ALA A 242 -7.93 16.77 5.65
C ALA A 242 -6.92 15.94 4.83
N VAL A 243 -6.49 14.79 5.37
CA VAL A 243 -5.61 13.85 4.68
C VAL A 243 -6.32 13.26 3.45
N THR A 244 -7.60 12.83 3.57
CA THR A 244 -8.35 12.29 2.45
C THR A 244 -8.68 13.35 1.40
N ASP A 245 -9.04 14.56 1.81
CA ASP A 245 -9.28 15.70 0.89
C ASP A 245 -8.03 15.99 0.05
N CYS A 246 -6.85 16.00 0.70
CA CYS A 246 -5.58 16.25 0.03
C CYS A 246 -5.30 15.18 -1.04
N TYR A 247 -5.33 13.89 -0.70
CA TYR A 247 -5.01 12.87 -1.68
C TYR A 247 -6.06 12.77 -2.80
N LEU A 248 -7.34 13.00 -2.51
CA LEU A 248 -8.38 13.01 -3.54
C LEU A 248 -8.17 14.15 -4.54
N ALA A 249 -7.79 15.34 -4.06
CA ALA A 249 -7.48 16.49 -4.92
C ALA A 249 -6.26 16.21 -5.82
N VAL A 250 -5.17 15.70 -5.24
CA VAL A 250 -3.93 15.38 -5.97
C VAL A 250 -4.16 14.29 -7.02
N ILE A 251 -4.86 13.20 -6.63
CA ILE A 251 -5.15 12.10 -7.58
C ILE A 251 -6.06 12.58 -8.69
N ARG A 252 -7.09 13.37 -8.40
CA ARG A 252 -7.97 13.93 -9.42
C ARG A 252 -7.22 14.80 -10.43
N ASP A 253 -6.34 15.68 -9.95
CA ASP A 253 -5.48 16.50 -10.81
C ASP A 253 -4.57 15.64 -11.69
N PHE A 254 -3.96 14.60 -11.11
CA PHE A 254 -3.14 13.64 -11.84
C PHE A 254 -3.93 12.90 -12.93
N ILE A 255 -5.15 12.40 -12.62
CA ILE A 255 -6.01 11.73 -13.62
C ILE A 255 -6.30 12.67 -14.78
N THR A 256 -6.71 13.91 -14.47
CA THR A 256 -7.08 14.90 -15.50
C THR A 256 -5.90 15.23 -16.43
N LYS A 257 -4.68 15.21 -15.91
CA LYS A 257 -3.47 15.57 -16.68
C LYS A 257 -2.83 14.41 -17.45
N ARG A 258 -3.01 13.18 -16.97
CA ARG A 258 -2.17 12.06 -17.40
C ARG A 258 -2.94 10.91 -18.07
N PHE A 259 -4.27 10.85 -17.98
CA PHE A 259 -5.04 9.80 -18.61
C PHE A 259 -5.75 10.31 -19.88
N GLU A 260 -5.56 9.61 -20.99
CA GLU A 260 -6.23 9.93 -22.27
C GLU A 260 -7.74 9.76 -22.17
N ASP A 261 -8.20 8.67 -21.51
CA ASP A 261 -9.62 8.38 -21.21
C ASP A 261 -9.98 8.86 -19.79
N ALA A 262 -9.72 10.13 -19.51
CA ALA A 262 -10.00 10.73 -18.21
C ALA A 262 -11.47 10.60 -17.75
N PRO A 263 -12.51 10.70 -18.61
CA PRO A 263 -13.90 10.56 -18.17
C PRO A 263 -14.21 9.22 -17.53
N SER A 264 -13.77 8.08 -18.08
CA SER A 264 -14.01 6.76 -17.50
C SER A 264 -13.22 6.54 -16.22
N VAL A 265 -11.95 6.94 -16.19
CA VAL A 265 -11.09 6.84 -15.00
C VAL A 265 -11.60 7.77 -13.89
N ILE A 266 -12.10 8.97 -14.21
CA ILE A 266 -12.75 9.86 -13.24
C ILE A 266 -14.03 9.23 -12.69
N ALA A 267 -14.84 8.57 -13.52
CA ALA A 267 -16.03 7.87 -13.05
C ALA A 267 -15.68 6.74 -12.07
N ASP A 268 -14.67 5.92 -12.37
CA ASP A 268 -14.17 4.89 -11.47
C ASP A 268 -13.56 5.49 -10.20
N PHE A 269 -12.81 6.58 -10.30
CA PHE A 269 -12.28 7.32 -9.15
C PHE A 269 -13.40 7.78 -8.20
N GLN A 270 -14.46 8.37 -8.73
CA GLN A 270 -15.61 8.77 -7.92
C GLN A 270 -16.32 7.57 -7.29
N LYS A 271 -16.51 6.51 -8.08
CA LYS A 271 -17.26 5.32 -7.68
C LYS A 271 -16.52 4.49 -6.61
N TYR A 272 -15.21 4.37 -6.70
CA TYR A 272 -14.44 3.52 -5.81
C TYR A 272 -13.58 4.35 -4.85
N ARG A 273 -12.66 5.18 -5.36
CA ARG A 273 -11.70 5.88 -4.50
C ARG A 273 -12.36 6.85 -3.53
N CYS A 274 -13.32 7.66 -4.00
CA CYS A 274 -14.03 8.60 -3.13
C CYS A 274 -14.90 7.89 -2.09
N VAL A 275 -15.51 6.75 -2.44
CA VAL A 275 -16.26 5.93 -1.48
C VAL A 275 -15.34 5.32 -0.43
N PHE A 276 -14.18 4.78 -0.83
CA PHE A 276 -13.19 4.27 0.12
C PHE A 276 -12.62 5.37 1.00
N ALA A 277 -12.50 6.61 0.51
CA ALA A 277 -12.12 7.75 1.34
C ALA A 277 -13.13 8.06 2.46
N VAL A 278 -14.43 7.84 2.22
CA VAL A 278 -15.44 7.88 3.30
C VAL A 278 -15.13 6.82 4.36
N PHE A 279 -14.81 5.60 3.93
CA PHE A 279 -14.49 4.51 4.86
C PHE A 279 -13.17 4.73 5.59
N ASP A 280 -12.17 5.31 4.95
CA ASP A 280 -10.91 5.72 5.60
C ASP A 280 -11.19 6.71 6.76
N ASN A 281 -12.14 7.67 6.57
CA ASN A 281 -12.61 8.56 7.65
C ASN A 281 -13.39 7.82 8.73
N PHE A 282 -14.13 6.78 8.39
CA PHE A 282 -14.83 5.95 9.38
C PHE A 282 -13.83 5.17 10.23
N ASP A 283 -12.91 4.46 9.58
CA ASP A 283 -11.93 3.59 10.23
C ASP A 283 -10.95 4.37 11.10
N ARG A 284 -10.44 5.51 10.61
CA ARG A 284 -9.39 6.29 11.28
C ARG A 284 -9.91 7.37 12.23
N ASN A 285 -11.18 7.78 12.12
CA ASN A 285 -11.74 8.84 12.95
C ASN A 285 -13.11 8.45 13.51
N LEU A 286 -14.18 8.55 12.70
CA LEU A 286 -15.56 8.60 13.20
C LEU A 286 -15.97 7.39 14.05
N PHE A 287 -15.54 6.19 13.68
CA PHE A 287 -15.85 4.95 14.42
C PHE A 287 -14.60 4.33 15.06
N HIS A 288 -13.46 5.03 15.04
CA HIS A 288 -12.25 4.51 15.66
C HIS A 288 -12.41 4.36 17.17
N PRO A 289 -11.98 3.23 17.80
CA PRO A 289 -12.17 2.97 19.24
C PRO A 289 -11.55 4.04 20.14
N LYS A 290 -10.42 4.63 19.73
CA LYS A 290 -9.71 5.68 20.47
C LYS A 290 -10.26 7.09 20.22
N ASN A 291 -11.39 7.26 19.48
CA ASN A 291 -11.99 8.59 19.29
C ASN A 291 -12.63 9.09 20.60
N PRO A 292 -12.14 10.19 21.18
CA PRO A 292 -12.62 10.68 22.47
C PRO A 292 -13.94 11.45 22.39
N LYS A 293 -14.41 11.79 21.18
CA LYS A 293 -15.59 12.65 20.99
C LYS A 293 -16.89 11.91 21.33
N PRO A 294 -17.85 12.58 21.97
CA PRO A 294 -19.18 12.05 22.23
C PRO A 294 -19.89 11.59 20.95
N ILE A 295 -20.77 10.61 21.07
CA ILE A 295 -21.45 9.99 19.93
C ILE A 295 -22.27 11.00 19.10
N GLY A 296 -22.89 12.01 19.76
CA GLY A 296 -23.63 13.06 19.08
C GLY A 296 -22.73 13.93 18.18
N VAL A 297 -21.52 14.28 18.68
CA VAL A 297 -20.53 15.05 17.90
C VAL A 297 -20.04 14.24 16.69
N ARG A 298 -19.80 12.95 16.89
CA ARG A 298 -19.38 12.03 15.80
C ARG A 298 -20.49 11.89 14.75
N LYS A 299 -21.76 11.86 15.18
CA LYS A 299 -22.90 11.82 14.25
C LYS A 299 -22.99 13.11 13.42
N GLN A 300 -22.83 14.28 14.05
CA GLN A 300 -22.79 15.55 13.32
C GLN A 300 -21.67 15.58 12.28
N ALA A 301 -20.46 15.08 12.65
CA ALA A 301 -19.34 14.98 11.74
C ALA A 301 -19.57 13.98 10.60
N PHE A 302 -20.27 12.87 10.86
CA PHE A 302 -20.71 11.91 9.85
C PHE A 302 -21.67 12.54 8.86
N ASP A 303 -22.70 13.23 9.35
CA ASP A 303 -23.67 13.92 8.50
C ASP A 303 -22.99 15.00 7.64
N ALA A 304 -22.10 15.80 8.25
CA ALA A 304 -21.32 16.82 7.53
C ALA A 304 -20.42 16.23 6.44
N LEU A 305 -19.74 15.11 6.72
CA LEU A 305 -18.92 14.42 5.71
C LEU A 305 -19.76 14.02 4.49
N LEU A 306 -20.93 13.42 4.71
CA LEU A 306 -21.80 12.94 3.63
C LEU A 306 -22.51 14.07 2.83
N HIS A 307 -22.46 15.31 3.32
CA HIS A 307 -22.97 16.49 2.59
C HIS A 307 -21.83 17.35 1.99
N THR A 308 -20.60 16.86 2.02
CA THR A 308 -19.42 17.58 1.49
C THR A 308 -18.93 16.89 0.21
N ALA A 309 -18.65 17.67 -0.84
CA ALA A 309 -18.02 17.15 -2.05
C ALA A 309 -16.56 16.71 -1.75
N PRO A 310 -16.07 15.62 -2.36
CA PRO A 310 -16.73 14.76 -3.35
C PRO A 310 -17.51 13.59 -2.73
N TYR A 311 -17.60 13.49 -1.41
CA TYR A 311 -18.15 12.34 -0.67
C TYR A 311 -19.67 12.19 -0.89
N ASP A 312 -20.39 13.32 -0.97
CA ASP A 312 -21.83 13.37 -1.21
C ASP A 312 -22.20 12.62 -2.49
N LYS A 313 -21.64 13.04 -3.62
CA LYS A 313 -21.88 12.40 -4.92
C LYS A 313 -21.37 10.96 -4.99
N ALA A 314 -20.27 10.69 -4.35
CA ALA A 314 -19.71 9.34 -4.29
C ALA A 314 -20.69 8.36 -3.61
N ILE A 315 -21.24 8.73 -2.45
CA ILE A 315 -22.19 7.87 -1.72
C ILE A 315 -23.57 7.87 -2.40
N GLU A 316 -24.06 9.00 -2.91
CA GLU A 316 -25.33 9.08 -3.64
C GLU A 316 -25.35 8.09 -4.81
N ASN A 317 -24.28 8.03 -5.60
CA ASN A 317 -24.20 7.20 -6.79
C ASN A 317 -23.76 5.75 -6.52
N ALA A 318 -23.19 5.46 -5.33
CA ALA A 318 -22.72 4.12 -5.01
C ALA A 318 -23.85 3.09 -4.98
N LYS A 319 -23.60 1.91 -5.57
CA LYS A 319 -24.48 0.75 -5.49
C LYS A 319 -23.76 -0.39 -4.79
N ALA A 320 -24.33 -0.92 -3.72
CA ALA A 320 -23.73 -2.00 -2.94
C ALA A 320 -23.39 -3.25 -3.78
N SER A 321 -24.13 -3.50 -4.87
CA SER A 321 -23.88 -4.61 -5.79
C SER A 321 -22.58 -4.49 -6.61
N GLU A 322 -22.01 -3.30 -6.69
CA GLU A 322 -20.81 -3.02 -7.49
C GLU A 322 -19.49 -3.28 -6.71
N TYR A 323 -19.60 -3.63 -5.43
CA TYR A 323 -18.46 -3.93 -4.57
C TYR A 323 -18.39 -5.43 -4.31
N GLU A 324 -17.33 -6.07 -4.79
CA GLU A 324 -17.06 -7.50 -4.55
C GLU A 324 -16.81 -7.76 -3.07
N ASN A 325 -16.11 -6.85 -2.39
CA ASN A 325 -15.91 -6.91 -0.95
C ASN A 325 -17.24 -6.70 -0.21
N HIS A 326 -17.71 -7.75 0.46
CA HIS A 326 -18.99 -7.74 1.16
C HIS A 326 -19.04 -6.74 2.31
N GLU A 327 -17.92 -6.47 2.99
CA GLU A 327 -17.84 -5.43 4.00
C GLU A 327 -18.06 -4.05 3.39
N ALA A 328 -17.38 -3.75 2.28
CA ALA A 328 -17.55 -2.50 1.55
C ALA A 328 -18.99 -2.33 1.05
N ALA A 329 -19.57 -3.38 0.47
CA ALA A 329 -20.96 -3.38 0.02
C ALA A 329 -21.95 -3.08 1.17
N PHE A 330 -21.72 -3.65 2.35
CA PHE A 330 -22.57 -3.41 3.53
C PHE A 330 -22.35 -2.01 4.10
N LYS A 331 -21.11 -1.53 4.16
CA LYS A 331 -20.82 -0.14 4.53
C LYS A 331 -21.53 0.85 3.61
N VAL A 332 -21.49 0.65 2.27
CA VAL A 332 -22.23 1.47 1.30
C VAL A 332 -23.72 1.48 1.60
N PHE A 333 -24.31 0.29 1.79
CA PHE A 333 -25.74 0.15 2.08
C PHE A 333 -26.17 0.93 3.34
N LEU A 334 -25.44 0.83 4.43
CA LEU A 334 -25.73 1.50 5.70
C LEU A 334 -25.47 3.01 5.61
N THR A 335 -24.38 3.41 4.96
CA THR A 335 -23.98 4.82 4.80
C THR A 335 -25.01 5.59 3.97
N LYS A 336 -25.42 5.02 2.85
CA LYS A 336 -26.45 5.61 1.94
C LYS A 336 -27.81 5.81 2.62
N ARG A 337 -28.10 5.04 3.68
CA ARG A 337 -29.32 5.16 4.49
C ARG A 337 -29.13 5.98 5.76
N HIS A 338 -27.97 6.64 5.91
CA HIS A 338 -27.61 7.41 7.11
C HIS A 338 -27.74 6.63 8.43
N MET A 339 -27.50 5.31 8.41
CA MET A 339 -27.66 4.42 9.56
C MET A 339 -26.46 4.49 10.51
N PHE A 340 -26.12 5.69 11.00
CA PHE A 340 -24.96 5.97 11.83
C PHE A 340 -24.86 5.06 13.08
N LEU A 341 -25.97 4.87 13.81
CA LEU A 341 -25.96 4.05 15.03
C LEU A 341 -25.66 2.58 14.73
N LEU A 342 -26.20 2.05 13.61
CA LEU A 342 -25.94 0.69 13.19
C LEU A 342 -24.50 0.54 12.69
N LEU A 343 -23.96 1.49 11.94
CA LEU A 343 -22.55 1.53 11.59
C LEU A 343 -21.67 1.53 12.85
N ASN A 344 -21.94 2.42 13.81
CA ASN A 344 -21.20 2.49 15.07
C ASN A 344 -21.24 1.16 15.84
N PHE A 345 -22.39 0.48 15.84
CA PHE A 345 -22.52 -0.86 16.44
C PHE A 345 -21.69 -1.91 15.69
N CYS A 346 -21.74 -1.93 14.34
CA CYS A 346 -20.95 -2.84 13.51
C CYS A 346 -19.44 -2.61 13.69
N TYR A 347 -19.00 -1.35 13.80
CA TYR A 347 -17.59 -1.02 14.05
C TYR A 347 -17.10 -1.47 15.42
N LYS A 348 -17.95 -1.45 16.42
CA LYS A 348 -17.65 -2.03 17.75
C LYS A 348 -17.63 -3.56 17.75
N ASN A 349 -18.38 -4.19 16.83
CA ASN A 349 -18.56 -5.63 16.71
C ASN A 349 -18.17 -6.09 15.29
N ARG A 350 -16.90 -5.95 14.92
CA ARG A 350 -16.40 -6.19 13.54
C ARG A 350 -16.75 -7.59 12.98
N LEU A 351 -17.07 -8.56 13.84
CA LEU A 351 -17.54 -9.88 13.43
C LEU A 351 -18.82 -9.80 12.57
N ILE A 352 -19.66 -8.77 12.77
CA ILE A 352 -20.91 -8.57 12.01
C ILE A 352 -20.63 -8.37 10.53
N PHE A 353 -19.58 -7.63 10.18
CA PHE A 353 -19.18 -7.46 8.78
C PHE A 353 -18.81 -8.81 8.13
N LYS A 354 -18.13 -9.69 8.87
CA LYS A 354 -17.77 -11.05 8.39
C LYS A 354 -19.00 -11.95 8.21
N ILE A 355 -19.95 -11.89 9.16
CA ILE A 355 -21.20 -12.68 9.11
C ILE A 355 -22.04 -12.27 7.90
N TYR A 356 -22.20 -10.97 7.67
CA TYR A 356 -22.94 -10.47 6.51
C TYR A 356 -22.33 -10.95 5.19
N GLY A 357 -21.01 -10.94 5.07
CA GLY A 357 -20.31 -11.50 3.92
C GLY A 357 -20.63 -12.96 3.66
N GLY A 358 -20.63 -13.79 4.70
CA GLY A 358 -20.96 -15.21 4.58
C GLY A 358 -22.40 -15.48 4.17
N VAL A 359 -23.36 -14.70 4.65
CA VAL A 359 -24.79 -14.81 4.28
C VAL A 359 -24.99 -14.42 2.81
N ARG A 360 -24.45 -13.29 2.37
CA ARG A 360 -24.59 -12.83 0.98
C ARG A 360 -24.01 -13.84 -0.01
N HIS A 361 -22.85 -14.41 0.29
CA HIS A 361 -22.22 -15.42 -0.57
C HIS A 361 -23.08 -16.69 -0.73
N ARG A 362 -23.82 -17.09 0.31
CA ARG A 362 -24.76 -18.22 0.23
C ARG A 362 -26.00 -17.89 -0.61
N ILE A 363 -26.51 -16.66 -0.50
CA ILE A 363 -27.71 -16.20 -1.26
C ILE A 363 -27.37 -16.06 -2.76
N GLN A 364 -26.16 -15.65 -3.12
CA GLN A 364 -25.75 -15.54 -4.52
C GLN A 364 -25.45 -16.89 -5.20
N LYS A 365 -25.29 -17.95 -4.42
CA LYS A 365 -25.10 -19.34 -4.93
C LYS A 365 -26.41 -20.15 -5.03
N LEU A 366 -27.53 -19.62 -4.53
CA LEU A 366 -28.90 -20.10 -4.71
C LEU A 366 -29.57 -19.37 -5.86
#